data_0553514a926f6e0b3f242ece3d3f2aac
#
_entry.id   0553514a926f6e0b3f242ece3d3f2aac
#
_cell.length_a   1.000
_cell.length_b   1.000
_cell.length_c   1.000
_cell.angle_alpha   90.00
_cell.angle_beta   90.00
_cell.angle_gamma   90.00
#
_symmetry.space_group_name_H-M   'P 1'
#
loop_
_entity.id
_entity.type
_entity.pdbx_description
1 polymer ?
#
loop_
_entity_poly.entity_id
_entity_poly.type
_entity_poly.pdbx_seq_one_letter_code
_entity_poly.pdbx_strand_id
1 'polypeptide(L)'
;YNGMIYIPDFVYLVSFILILLLLTYFSIGRNMLRLKNNSKKNVLTDYAIILGAIALLISVNILMVNLPQKNMKFDMTQRRLFSISEETKTILNGLEEDVCIYVIGDKELVDLGVSMYLDDYSRHSSKIKVEYKSDVNDPLFYKAYSETALYRSSMIIEYKGDHRIVNFYDCYEYQYTGQGNTVTGVDIEGQVTAAISSMISGEKNVVYELTGHDEICMLESRITARMSKGGYVYNTLNLIEKGTIPEDADCVIVSSPYYDLTKDEIDELKRFSAAGGDLILFMSMPSSDFYNSMTPNYDAFVETYGVELVNDVLYGTVATDVIQGQQSILWGIPQYHDYTMLMSSNRNTLFPDARAYVVSKQNSGGFVTETLYSASETTYTYTQLGIEAQVITEIPLEDIPAGPYSLAALATAPDKGYGETIIIASPFFLYEGIDSACASANSEFFLAVLGEMLDVELNATIPVKSYAAEPVVVPTMMIIVFGVLFILVIPLAFIITGITFSVIRRKR
;
A
#
# COMPACT_ATOMS: atom_id res chain seq x y z
N TYR A 1 11.39 13.56 -16.64
CA TYR A 1 10.02 14.05 -16.96
C TYR A 1 9.06 12.87 -16.92
N ASN A 2 8.60 12.52 -15.74
CA ASN A 2 7.78 11.31 -15.52
C ASN A 2 6.29 11.55 -15.86
N GLY A 3 5.95 12.09 -17.05
CA GLY A 3 4.57 12.32 -17.47
C GLY A 3 3.94 13.64 -17.00
N MET A 4 4.70 14.51 -16.35
CA MET A 4 4.27 15.86 -16.00
C MET A 4 4.63 16.85 -17.12
N ILE A 5 3.65 17.62 -17.57
CA ILE A 5 3.87 18.72 -18.51
C ILE A 5 3.79 20.06 -17.76
N TYR A 6 4.86 20.84 -17.91
CA TYR A 6 4.90 22.21 -17.41
C TYR A 6 4.51 23.15 -18.55
N ILE A 7 3.51 24.00 -18.35
CA ILE A 7 3.09 25.00 -19.38
C ILE A 7 4.27 25.87 -19.82
N PRO A 8 5.16 26.37 -18.93
CA PRO A 8 6.33 27.13 -19.34
C PRO A 8 7.23 26.40 -20.33
N ASP A 9 7.48 25.09 -20.12
CA ASP A 9 8.31 24.29 -21.04
C ASP A 9 7.66 24.14 -22.41
N PHE A 10 6.33 23.95 -22.44
CA PHE A 10 5.57 23.88 -23.68
C PHE A 10 5.59 25.22 -24.42
N VAL A 11 5.38 26.32 -23.71
CA VAL A 11 5.47 27.67 -24.29
C VAL A 11 6.87 27.97 -24.82
N TYR A 12 7.91 27.55 -24.09
CA TYR A 12 9.30 27.65 -24.54
C TYR A 12 9.53 26.89 -25.87
N LEU A 13 9.09 25.63 -25.93
CA LEU A 13 9.23 24.79 -27.11
C LEU A 13 8.50 25.40 -28.32
N VAL A 14 7.25 25.84 -28.13
CA VAL A 14 6.44 26.48 -29.17
C VAL A 14 7.08 27.79 -29.62
N SER A 15 7.56 28.62 -28.69
CA SER A 15 8.27 29.87 -28.99
C SER A 15 9.52 29.63 -29.78
N PHE A 16 10.30 28.60 -29.45
CA PHE A 16 11.51 28.22 -30.19
C PHE A 16 11.20 27.78 -31.63
N ILE A 17 10.14 26.96 -31.80
CA ILE A 17 9.66 26.55 -33.13
C ILE A 17 9.21 27.78 -33.94
N LEU A 18 8.47 28.71 -33.36
CA LEU A 18 8.02 29.92 -34.03
C LEU A 18 9.17 30.83 -34.46
N ILE A 19 10.20 30.96 -33.61
CA ILE A 19 11.42 31.70 -33.95
C ILE A 19 12.10 31.07 -35.16
N LEU A 20 12.26 29.74 -35.18
CA LEU A 20 12.87 29.04 -36.33
C LEU A 20 12.04 29.19 -37.60
N LEU A 21 10.72 29.12 -37.52
CA LEU A 21 9.82 29.32 -38.66
C LEU A 21 9.89 30.76 -39.18
N LEU A 22 9.93 31.76 -38.30
CA LEU A 22 10.11 33.18 -38.69
C LEU A 22 11.44 33.38 -39.38
N LEU A 23 12.53 32.83 -38.87
CA LEU A 23 13.86 32.92 -39.50
C LEU A 23 13.89 32.24 -40.87
N THR A 24 13.25 31.08 -41.00
CA THR A 24 13.12 30.32 -42.24
C THR A 24 12.30 31.10 -43.28
N TYR A 25 11.12 31.61 -42.89
CA TYR A 25 10.26 32.42 -43.73
C TYR A 25 11.00 33.64 -44.27
N PHE A 26 11.74 34.33 -43.38
CA PHE A 26 12.55 35.49 -43.75
C PHE A 26 13.68 35.13 -44.69
N SER A 27 14.40 34.04 -44.47
CA SER A 27 15.48 33.56 -45.33
C SER A 27 14.98 33.25 -46.74
N ILE A 28 13.82 32.59 -46.87
CA ILE A 28 13.19 32.29 -48.17
C ILE A 28 12.67 33.57 -48.84
N GLY A 29 11.98 34.41 -48.10
CA GLY A 29 11.45 35.68 -48.57
C GLY A 29 12.53 36.61 -49.11
N ARG A 30 13.68 36.66 -48.42
CA ARG A 30 14.84 37.44 -48.85
C ARG A 30 15.45 36.94 -50.17
N ASN A 31 15.46 35.66 -50.44
CA ASN A 31 15.92 35.10 -51.72
C ASN A 31 14.94 35.38 -52.86
N MET A 32 13.63 35.43 -52.59
CA MET A 32 12.62 35.84 -53.58
C MET A 32 12.61 37.36 -53.82
N LEU A 33 12.84 38.17 -52.80
CA LEU A 33 12.84 39.63 -52.88
C LEU A 33 14.09 40.20 -53.57
N ARG A 34 15.22 39.48 -53.60
CA ARG A 34 16.43 39.83 -54.39
C ARG A 34 16.15 39.91 -55.92
N LEU A 35 15.07 39.27 -56.33
CA LEU A 35 14.61 39.29 -57.74
C LEU A 35 13.66 40.46 -58.04
N LYS A 36 13.22 41.22 -57.07
CA LYS A 36 12.33 42.38 -57.21
C LYS A 36 12.97 43.58 -56.54
N ASN A 37 13.29 44.61 -57.37
CA ASN A 37 13.99 45.85 -57.02
C ASN A 37 13.28 46.59 -55.86
N ASN A 38 13.59 46.27 -54.55
CA ASN A 38 12.95 46.86 -53.42
C ASN A 38 13.85 47.89 -52.72
N SER A 39 13.28 49.04 -52.34
CA SER A 39 13.96 50.15 -51.69
C SER A 39 14.49 49.70 -50.28
N LYS A 40 15.66 50.24 -49.88
CA LYS A 40 16.31 49.99 -48.57
C LYS A 40 15.39 50.19 -47.37
N LYS A 41 14.32 50.98 -47.51
CA LYS A 41 13.36 51.30 -46.49
C LYS A 41 12.49 50.08 -46.09
N ASN A 42 12.10 49.23 -47.02
CA ASN A 42 11.30 48.04 -46.77
C ASN A 42 12.09 46.93 -46.04
N VAL A 43 13.39 46.87 -46.32
CA VAL A 43 14.29 45.88 -45.69
C VAL A 43 14.48 46.18 -44.18
N LEU A 44 14.58 47.47 -43.80
CA LEU A 44 14.72 47.88 -42.40
C LEU A 44 13.46 47.59 -41.61
N THR A 45 12.29 47.80 -42.22
CA THR A 45 10.99 47.48 -41.58
C THR A 45 10.81 45.99 -41.33
N ASP A 46 11.22 45.14 -42.28
CA ASP A 46 11.15 43.67 -42.12
C ASP A 46 12.05 43.18 -40.99
N TYR A 47 13.25 43.70 -40.83
CA TYR A 47 14.14 43.40 -39.70
C TYR A 47 13.55 43.87 -38.35
N ALA A 48 12.95 45.08 -38.35
CA ALA A 48 12.32 45.60 -37.13
C ALA A 48 11.14 44.75 -36.67
N ILE A 49 10.31 44.26 -37.60
CA ILE A 49 9.18 43.35 -37.30
C ILE A 49 9.70 42.02 -36.72
N ILE A 50 10.75 41.43 -37.29
CA ILE A 50 11.31 40.16 -36.80
C ILE A 50 11.94 40.34 -35.44
N LEU A 51 12.74 41.37 -35.22
CA LEU A 51 13.32 41.66 -33.90
C LEU A 51 12.24 41.91 -32.88
N GLY A 52 11.16 42.63 -33.22
CA GLY A 52 10.02 42.84 -32.37
C GLY A 52 9.28 41.54 -32.00
N ALA A 53 9.10 40.64 -32.99
CA ALA A 53 8.46 39.34 -32.76
C ALA A 53 9.32 38.44 -31.85
N ILE A 54 10.64 38.42 -32.08
CA ILE A 54 11.58 37.64 -31.21
C ILE A 54 11.59 38.22 -29.80
N ALA A 55 11.65 39.56 -29.66
CA ALA A 55 11.61 40.20 -28.34
C ALA A 55 10.29 39.91 -27.60
N LEU A 56 9.15 39.90 -28.32
CA LEU A 56 7.84 39.53 -27.73
C LEU A 56 7.85 38.08 -27.27
N LEU A 57 8.34 37.13 -28.05
CA LEU A 57 8.41 35.72 -27.66
C LEU A 57 9.32 35.50 -26.44
N ILE A 58 10.47 36.19 -26.38
CA ILE A 58 11.35 36.17 -25.22
C ILE A 58 10.63 36.75 -23.99
N SER A 59 9.94 37.86 -24.12
CA SER A 59 9.19 38.51 -23.04
C SER A 59 8.08 37.58 -22.50
N VAL A 60 7.37 36.87 -23.37
CA VAL A 60 6.36 35.88 -23.00
C VAL A 60 6.99 34.75 -22.19
N ASN A 61 8.15 34.23 -22.58
CA ASN A 61 8.84 33.19 -21.83
C ASN A 61 9.32 33.68 -20.46
N ILE A 62 9.85 34.89 -20.35
CA ILE A 62 10.24 35.50 -19.08
C ILE A 62 9.02 35.66 -18.18
N LEU A 63 7.89 36.12 -18.74
CA LEU A 63 6.64 36.24 -18.00
C LEU A 63 6.17 34.90 -17.46
N MET A 64 6.18 33.83 -18.29
CA MET A 64 5.75 32.49 -17.91
C MET A 64 6.58 31.89 -16.77
N VAL A 65 7.90 32.11 -16.76
CA VAL A 65 8.79 31.64 -15.67
C VAL A 65 8.51 32.36 -14.35
N ASN A 66 8.07 33.63 -14.39
CA ASN A 66 7.79 34.44 -13.21
C ASN A 66 6.34 34.30 -12.70
N LEU A 67 5.46 33.61 -13.42
CA LEU A 67 4.11 33.34 -12.92
C LEU A 67 4.13 32.22 -11.84
N PRO A 68 3.18 32.26 -10.88
CA PRO A 68 3.08 31.21 -9.87
C PRO A 68 2.95 29.84 -10.52
N GLN A 69 3.94 28.96 -10.33
CA GLN A 69 3.97 27.62 -10.94
C GLN A 69 2.85 26.70 -10.46
N LYS A 70 2.14 27.10 -9.39
CA LYS A 70 1.10 26.33 -8.71
C LYS A 70 -0.02 25.81 -9.65
N ASN A 71 -0.34 26.55 -10.73
CA ASN A 71 -1.43 26.22 -11.67
C ASN A 71 -0.93 25.86 -13.08
N MET A 72 0.36 25.58 -13.23
CA MET A 72 0.99 25.39 -14.55
C MET A 72 1.53 23.98 -14.77
N LYS A 73 1.20 23.05 -13.89
CA LYS A 73 1.58 21.66 -13.95
C LYS A 73 0.38 20.82 -14.36
N PHE A 74 0.52 20.00 -15.39
CA PHE A 74 -0.48 19.03 -15.82
C PHE A 74 0.08 17.63 -15.70
N ASP A 75 -0.60 16.80 -14.93
CA ASP A 75 -0.33 15.39 -14.82
C ASP A 75 -0.95 14.69 -16.04
N MET A 76 -0.11 14.22 -16.98
CA MET A 76 -0.49 13.48 -18.17
C MET A 76 -0.28 11.98 -18.00
N THR A 77 0.09 11.53 -16.78
CA THR A 77 0.20 10.10 -16.51
C THR A 77 -1.17 9.44 -16.60
N GLN A 78 -1.22 8.23 -17.13
CA GLN A 78 -2.47 7.49 -17.33
C GLN A 78 -3.25 7.31 -16.01
N ARG A 79 -2.53 7.15 -14.88
CA ARG A 79 -3.09 6.93 -13.54
C ARG A 79 -3.09 8.19 -12.66
N ARG A 80 -2.80 9.35 -13.23
CA ARG A 80 -2.68 10.60 -12.47
C ARG A 80 -1.76 10.45 -11.25
N LEU A 81 -0.55 9.93 -11.49
CA LEU A 81 0.42 9.55 -10.45
C LEU A 81 0.80 10.68 -9.49
N PHE A 82 0.61 11.95 -9.89
CA PHE A 82 1.05 13.13 -9.14
C PHE A 82 -0.09 14.11 -8.84
N SER A 83 -1.33 13.66 -8.90
CA SER A 83 -2.51 14.47 -8.56
C SER A 83 -3.44 13.71 -7.63
N ILE A 84 -4.12 14.42 -6.74
CA ILE A 84 -5.06 13.82 -5.78
C ILE A 84 -6.38 13.41 -6.44
N SER A 85 -6.98 12.34 -5.92
CA SER A 85 -8.26 11.78 -6.35
C SER A 85 -9.46 12.64 -5.99
N GLU A 86 -10.63 12.34 -6.52
CA GLU A 86 -11.88 13.02 -6.16
C GLU A 86 -12.32 12.66 -4.74
N GLU A 87 -11.99 11.46 -4.27
CA GLU A 87 -12.21 11.02 -2.89
C GLU A 87 -11.44 11.90 -1.92
N THR A 88 -10.14 12.09 -2.14
CA THR A 88 -9.31 13.01 -1.34
C THR A 88 -9.87 14.44 -1.35
N LYS A 89 -10.28 14.96 -2.51
CA LYS A 89 -10.86 16.29 -2.60
C LYS A 89 -12.14 16.42 -1.79
N THR A 90 -12.97 15.38 -1.76
CA THR A 90 -14.19 15.35 -0.96
C THR A 90 -13.88 15.46 0.52
N ILE A 91 -12.91 14.69 1.02
CA ILE A 91 -12.45 14.75 2.41
C ILE A 91 -11.89 16.15 2.75
N LEU A 92 -11.04 16.70 1.89
CA LEU A 92 -10.46 18.03 2.10
C LEU A 92 -11.50 19.17 2.11
N ASN A 93 -12.57 19.03 1.35
CA ASN A 93 -13.68 19.99 1.34
C ASN A 93 -14.52 19.90 2.62
N GLY A 94 -14.54 18.76 3.30
CA GLY A 94 -15.22 18.54 4.57
C GLY A 94 -14.46 19.04 5.80
N LEU A 95 -13.22 19.52 5.67
CA LEU A 95 -12.42 20.01 6.79
C LEU A 95 -13.08 21.21 7.47
N GLU A 96 -13.22 21.16 8.78
CA GLU A 96 -13.76 22.26 9.60
C GLU A 96 -12.66 23.22 10.08
N GLU A 97 -11.47 22.68 10.40
CA GLU A 97 -10.32 23.42 10.92
C GLU A 97 -9.08 23.22 10.04
N ASP A 98 -8.01 23.96 10.34
CA ASP A 98 -6.75 23.86 9.62
C ASP A 98 -6.04 22.54 9.98
N VAL A 99 -5.50 21.86 8.98
CA VAL A 99 -4.58 20.72 9.11
C VAL A 99 -3.17 21.22 8.88
N CYS A 100 -2.29 21.02 9.84
CA CYS A 100 -0.88 21.34 9.73
C CYS A 100 -0.07 20.08 9.35
N ILE A 101 0.67 20.15 8.25
CA ILE A 101 1.55 19.06 7.79
C ILE A 101 2.99 19.54 7.91
N TYR A 102 3.74 18.98 8.87
CA TYR A 102 5.14 19.25 9.05
C TYR A 102 5.96 18.19 8.31
N VAL A 103 6.74 18.61 7.32
CA VAL A 103 7.62 17.72 6.54
C VAL A 103 9.03 17.80 7.10
N ILE A 104 9.60 16.66 7.45
CA ILE A 104 10.97 16.58 7.98
C ILE A 104 11.98 16.79 6.85
N GLY A 105 12.77 17.85 6.94
CA GLY A 105 13.81 18.24 5.98
C GLY A 105 13.57 19.60 5.34
N ASP A 106 14.62 20.15 4.75
CA ASP A 106 14.54 21.40 3.98
C ASP A 106 13.82 21.15 2.65
N LYS A 107 13.01 22.10 2.19
CA LYS A 107 12.13 21.94 1.01
C LYS A 107 12.87 21.49 -0.25
N GLU A 108 14.10 21.93 -0.42
CA GLU A 108 14.95 21.61 -1.58
C GLU A 108 15.55 20.19 -1.51
N LEU A 109 15.54 19.55 -0.31
CA LEU A 109 16.17 18.27 -0.03
C LEU A 109 15.15 17.14 0.20
N VAL A 110 13.88 17.48 0.39
CA VAL A 110 12.82 16.49 0.55
C VAL A 110 12.47 15.85 -0.79
N ASP A 111 11.84 14.68 -0.72
CA ASP A 111 11.40 13.95 -1.89
C ASP A 111 10.46 14.78 -2.77
N LEU A 112 10.69 14.70 -4.08
CA LEU A 112 9.94 15.50 -5.05
C LEU A 112 8.46 15.07 -5.12
N GLY A 113 8.18 13.76 -5.01
CA GLY A 113 6.81 13.23 -4.99
C GLY A 113 6.03 13.78 -3.80
N VAL A 114 6.61 13.72 -2.60
CA VAL A 114 6.01 14.28 -1.37
C VAL A 114 5.70 15.76 -1.57
N SER A 115 6.67 16.55 -2.02
CA SER A 115 6.46 17.98 -2.27
C SER A 115 5.35 18.26 -3.28
N MET A 116 5.27 17.46 -4.36
CA MET A 116 4.27 17.62 -5.41
C MET A 116 2.86 17.32 -4.92
N TYR A 117 2.68 16.23 -4.18
CA TYR A 117 1.39 15.89 -3.59
C TYR A 117 0.93 16.94 -2.59
N LEU A 118 1.79 17.36 -1.68
CA LEU A 118 1.46 18.40 -0.68
C LEU A 118 1.14 19.77 -1.31
N ASP A 119 1.83 20.13 -2.40
CA ASP A 119 1.46 21.28 -3.23
C ASP A 119 0.05 21.14 -3.81
N ASP A 120 -0.37 19.92 -4.19
CA ASP A 120 -1.72 19.66 -4.71
C ASP A 120 -2.78 19.72 -3.61
N TYR A 121 -2.52 19.14 -2.43
CA TYR A 121 -3.39 19.29 -1.25
C TYR A 121 -3.61 20.75 -0.89
N SER A 122 -2.54 21.53 -0.76
CA SER A 122 -2.61 22.99 -0.44
C SER A 122 -3.29 23.81 -1.51
N ARG A 123 -3.36 23.31 -2.76
CA ARG A 123 -4.07 23.94 -3.86
C ARG A 123 -5.57 23.73 -3.75
N HIS A 124 -6.00 22.53 -3.34
CA HIS A 124 -7.40 22.16 -3.26
C HIS A 124 -8.09 22.66 -1.97
N SER A 125 -7.35 22.78 -0.86
CA SER A 125 -7.91 23.31 0.38
C SER A 125 -7.00 24.35 1.03
N SER A 126 -7.54 25.52 1.30
CA SER A 126 -6.85 26.60 2.04
C SER A 126 -6.60 26.24 3.50
N LYS A 127 -7.27 25.21 4.00
CA LYS A 127 -7.10 24.68 5.37
C LYS A 127 -5.88 23.79 5.52
N ILE A 128 -5.27 23.34 4.43
CA ILE A 128 -4.01 22.57 4.46
C ILE A 128 -2.83 23.54 4.55
N LYS A 129 -2.10 23.47 5.65
CA LYS A 129 -0.87 24.24 5.91
C LYS A 129 0.31 23.29 5.87
N VAL A 130 1.27 23.53 4.98
CA VAL A 130 2.48 22.71 4.85
C VAL A 130 3.68 23.53 5.32
N GLU A 131 4.41 22.98 6.28
CA GLU A 131 5.64 23.56 6.83
C GLU A 131 6.78 22.55 6.73
N TYR A 132 7.96 23.02 6.29
CA TYR A 132 9.17 22.21 6.23
C TYR A 132 10.01 22.46 7.47
N LYS A 133 10.38 21.41 8.19
CA LYS A 133 11.18 21.46 9.41
C LYS A 133 12.57 20.89 9.12
N SER A 134 13.57 21.78 9.07
CA SER A 134 14.93 21.40 8.72
C SER A 134 15.49 20.35 9.69
N ASP A 135 15.89 19.21 9.17
CA ASP A 135 16.54 18.14 9.92
C ASP A 135 17.98 18.51 10.37
N VAL A 136 18.52 19.61 9.84
CA VAL A 136 19.85 20.15 10.22
C VAL A 136 19.71 21.25 11.26
N ASN A 137 18.79 22.21 11.08
CA ASN A 137 18.65 23.37 11.95
C ASN A 137 17.77 23.09 13.19
N ASP A 138 16.81 22.16 13.07
CA ASP A 138 15.94 21.70 14.17
C ASP A 138 15.84 20.16 14.21
N PRO A 139 16.98 19.47 14.48
CA PRO A 139 17.04 18.02 14.38
C PRO A 139 16.22 17.28 15.45
N LEU A 140 15.67 17.99 16.43
CA LEU A 140 14.90 17.41 17.53
C LEU A 140 13.41 17.75 17.45
N PHE A 141 12.96 18.43 16.40
CA PHE A 141 11.57 18.81 16.22
C PHE A 141 10.60 17.62 16.41
N TYR A 142 10.97 16.47 15.84
CA TYR A 142 10.14 15.25 15.92
C TYR A 142 9.90 14.76 17.35
N LYS A 143 10.76 15.10 18.33
CA LYS A 143 10.63 14.60 19.70
C LYS A 143 9.35 15.04 20.43
N ALA A 144 8.68 16.07 19.94
CA ALA A 144 7.37 16.46 20.44
C ALA A 144 6.25 15.48 20.02
N TYR A 145 6.52 14.60 19.03
CA TYR A 145 5.54 13.76 18.37
C TYR A 145 5.94 12.27 18.35
N SER A 146 7.24 11.96 18.45
CA SER A 146 7.77 10.59 18.36
C SER A 146 8.99 10.40 19.25
N GLU A 147 9.08 9.24 19.89
CA GLU A 147 10.29 8.82 20.65
C GLU A 147 11.44 8.43 19.70
N THR A 148 11.12 7.97 18.51
CA THR A 148 12.10 7.54 17.51
C THR A 148 12.34 8.63 16.46
N ALA A 149 13.57 8.69 15.94
CA ALA A 149 13.92 9.65 14.89
C ALA A 149 13.19 9.36 13.59
N LEU A 150 12.62 10.40 12.99
CA LEU A 150 11.94 10.31 11.72
C LEU A 150 12.90 10.50 10.55
N TYR A 151 12.70 9.75 9.49
CA TYR A 151 13.45 9.91 8.25
C TYR A 151 13.08 11.23 7.54
N ARG A 152 14.05 11.77 6.79
CA ARG A 152 13.75 12.92 5.90
C ARG A 152 12.61 12.58 4.95
N SER A 153 11.76 13.55 4.67
CA SER A 153 10.51 13.44 3.91
C SER A 153 9.37 12.71 4.63
N SER A 154 9.57 12.24 5.88
CA SER A 154 8.44 11.84 6.72
C SER A 154 7.60 13.06 7.07
N MET A 155 6.31 12.84 7.35
CA MET A 155 5.35 13.88 7.63
C MET A 155 4.72 13.68 8.99
N ILE A 156 4.52 14.78 9.72
CA ILE A 156 3.69 14.82 10.92
C ILE A 156 2.46 15.64 10.56
N ILE A 157 1.29 15.04 10.66
CA ILE A 157 0.01 15.64 10.30
C ILE A 157 -0.73 15.94 11.60
N GLU A 158 -1.07 17.19 11.83
CA GLU A 158 -1.73 17.65 13.06
C GLU A 158 -3.10 18.24 12.73
N TYR A 159 -4.13 17.83 13.47
CA TYR A 159 -5.50 18.32 13.36
C TYR A 159 -6.18 18.31 14.73
N LYS A 160 -6.76 19.45 15.14
CA LYS A 160 -7.50 19.62 16.42
C LYS A 160 -6.71 19.16 17.67
N GLY A 161 -5.36 19.24 17.64
CA GLY A 161 -4.48 18.83 18.75
C GLY A 161 -4.15 17.34 18.79
N ASP A 162 -4.66 16.55 17.88
CA ASP A 162 -4.20 15.17 17.63
C ASP A 162 -3.23 15.16 16.47
N HIS A 163 -2.38 14.12 16.37
CA HIS A 163 -1.40 14.00 15.31
C HIS A 163 -1.27 12.57 14.80
N ARG A 164 -0.82 12.44 13.55
CA ARG A 164 -0.42 11.18 12.93
C ARG A 164 0.91 11.35 12.22
N ILE A 165 1.70 10.28 12.25
CA ILE A 165 3.01 10.24 11.58
C ILE A 165 2.88 9.38 10.35
N VAL A 166 3.31 9.93 9.20
CA VAL A 166 3.46 9.21 7.94
C VAL A 166 4.96 9.09 7.67
N ASN A 167 5.49 7.87 7.76
CA ASN A 167 6.90 7.64 7.46
C ASN A 167 7.14 7.71 5.95
N PHE A 168 8.32 8.19 5.57
CA PHE A 168 8.69 8.34 4.16
C PHE A 168 8.63 7.00 3.38
N TYR A 169 9.11 5.93 4.00
CA TYR A 169 9.10 4.62 3.32
C TYR A 169 7.71 4.06 3.10
N ASP A 170 6.71 4.43 3.91
CA ASP A 170 5.32 4.02 3.76
C ASP A 170 4.62 4.74 2.58
N CYS A 171 5.24 5.82 2.08
CA CYS A 171 4.76 6.57 0.92
C CYS A 171 4.99 5.85 -0.42
N TYR A 172 5.73 4.74 -0.44
CA TYR A 172 6.08 4.02 -1.64
C TYR A 172 5.89 2.51 -1.48
N GLU A 173 5.43 1.88 -2.54
CA GLU A 173 5.38 0.43 -2.62
C GLU A 173 6.69 -0.10 -3.20
N TYR A 174 7.26 -1.10 -2.56
CA TYR A 174 8.54 -1.71 -2.94
C TYR A 174 8.35 -3.17 -3.30
N GLN A 175 9.09 -3.65 -4.30
CA GLN A 175 9.19 -5.06 -4.63
C GLN A 175 10.66 -5.50 -4.57
N TYR A 176 10.93 -6.59 -3.87
CA TYR A 176 12.26 -7.19 -3.84
C TYR A 176 12.54 -7.96 -5.13
N THR A 177 13.61 -7.62 -5.83
CA THR A 177 13.96 -8.22 -7.15
C THR A 177 15.16 -9.16 -7.10
N GLY A 178 15.63 -9.54 -5.90
CA GLY A 178 16.86 -10.33 -5.75
C GLY A 178 18.16 -9.53 -5.90
N GLN A 179 18.09 -8.31 -6.43
CA GLN A 179 19.21 -7.36 -6.52
C GLN A 179 19.00 -6.11 -5.64
N GLY A 180 17.86 -6.02 -4.96
CA GLY A 180 17.46 -4.91 -4.12
C GLY A 180 15.98 -4.58 -4.26
N ASN A 181 15.51 -3.62 -3.45
CA ASN A 181 14.14 -3.14 -3.50
C ASN A 181 13.94 -2.17 -4.67
N THR A 182 12.94 -2.42 -5.49
CA THR A 182 12.52 -1.54 -6.59
C THR A 182 11.17 -0.92 -6.24
N VAL A 183 11.05 0.40 -6.42
CA VAL A 183 9.78 1.11 -6.20
C VAL A 183 8.80 0.74 -7.32
N THR A 184 7.65 0.19 -6.96
CA THR A 184 6.60 -0.26 -7.89
C THR A 184 5.36 0.62 -7.88
N GLY A 185 5.19 1.46 -6.85
CA GLY A 185 4.07 2.36 -6.74
C GLY A 185 4.29 3.53 -5.78
N VAL A 186 3.36 4.49 -5.81
CA VAL A 186 3.32 5.65 -4.92
C VAL A 186 2.02 5.65 -4.14
N ASP A 187 2.12 5.80 -2.81
CA ASP A 187 1.01 5.79 -1.86
C ASP A 187 0.95 7.05 -0.99
N ILE A 188 1.63 8.12 -1.38
CA ILE A 188 1.65 9.39 -0.62
C ILE A 188 0.24 9.89 -0.36
N GLU A 189 -0.62 9.86 -1.38
CA GLU A 189 -2.01 10.29 -1.24
C GLU A 189 -2.78 9.42 -0.25
N GLY A 190 -2.66 8.10 -0.39
CA GLY A 190 -3.34 7.16 0.49
C GLY A 190 -2.96 7.36 1.95
N GLN A 191 -1.67 7.47 2.25
CA GLN A 191 -1.16 7.66 3.60
C GLN A 191 -1.59 9.01 4.21
N VAL A 192 -1.44 10.11 3.47
CA VAL A 192 -1.78 11.46 3.96
C VAL A 192 -3.29 11.60 4.16
N THR A 193 -4.09 11.14 3.18
CA THR A 193 -5.56 11.25 3.27
C THR A 193 -6.11 10.38 4.38
N ALA A 194 -5.60 9.16 4.55
CA ALA A 194 -6.01 8.27 5.63
C ALA A 194 -5.69 8.87 7.01
N ALA A 195 -4.50 9.43 7.18
CA ALA A 195 -4.13 10.12 8.42
C ALA A 195 -5.06 11.30 8.75
N ILE A 196 -5.44 12.09 7.74
CA ILE A 196 -6.41 13.19 7.90
C ILE A 196 -7.80 12.63 8.24
N SER A 197 -8.26 11.61 7.51
CA SER A 197 -9.58 11.02 7.69
C SER A 197 -9.76 10.40 9.07
N SER A 198 -8.75 9.66 9.57
CA SER A 198 -8.79 9.06 10.92
C SER A 198 -8.87 10.09 12.04
N MET A 199 -8.27 11.29 11.85
CA MET A 199 -8.39 12.37 12.83
C MET A 199 -9.73 13.13 12.73
N ILE A 200 -10.38 13.12 11.56
CA ILE A 200 -11.72 13.70 11.38
C ILE A 200 -12.78 12.82 12.05
N SER A 201 -12.72 11.51 11.89
CA SER A 201 -13.65 10.57 12.53
C SER A 201 -13.56 10.62 14.05
N GLY A 202 -12.39 10.92 14.59
CA GLY A 202 -12.12 10.97 16.03
C GLY A 202 -12.09 9.61 16.70
N GLU A 203 -12.31 8.54 15.95
CA GLU A 203 -12.21 7.16 16.40
C GLU A 203 -10.75 6.74 16.43
N LYS A 204 -10.33 6.19 17.54
CA LYS A 204 -8.97 5.64 17.71
C LYS A 204 -9.11 4.13 17.92
N ASN A 205 -8.78 3.38 16.91
CA ASN A 205 -8.68 1.92 17.00
C ASN A 205 -7.25 1.57 17.38
N VAL A 206 -7.00 1.34 18.66
CA VAL A 206 -5.66 1.15 19.22
C VAL A 206 -5.33 -0.33 19.29
N VAL A 207 -4.31 -0.73 18.57
CA VAL A 207 -3.84 -2.12 18.50
C VAL A 207 -2.46 -2.21 19.14
N TYR A 208 -2.33 -3.09 20.11
CA TYR A 208 -1.06 -3.39 20.76
C TYR A 208 -0.52 -4.75 20.31
N GLU A 209 0.75 -4.82 19.95
CA GLU A 209 1.45 -6.07 19.72
C GLU A 209 2.31 -6.41 20.94
N LEU A 210 2.10 -7.60 21.50
CA LEU A 210 2.84 -8.07 22.67
C LEU A 210 4.32 -8.28 22.32
N THR A 211 5.21 -7.90 23.24
CA THR A 211 6.65 -8.03 23.11
C THR A 211 7.28 -8.49 24.42
N GLY A 212 8.47 -9.08 24.36
CA GLY A 212 9.24 -9.50 25.53
C GLY A 212 9.48 -11.00 25.61
N HIS A 213 9.00 -11.77 24.63
CA HIS A 213 9.11 -13.24 24.60
C HIS A 213 9.89 -13.74 23.37
N ASP A 214 10.75 -12.88 22.80
CA ASP A 214 11.49 -13.13 21.53
C ASP A 214 10.53 -13.62 20.42
N GLU A 215 9.49 -12.85 20.18
CA GLU A 215 8.42 -13.15 19.23
C GLU A 215 9.01 -13.49 17.86
N ILE A 216 8.62 -14.65 17.30
CA ILE A 216 9.22 -15.24 16.10
C ILE A 216 9.00 -14.35 14.87
N CYS A 217 7.83 -13.74 14.76
CA CYS A 217 7.46 -12.92 13.61
C CYS A 217 6.53 -11.78 14.01
N MET A 218 7.12 -10.68 14.44
CA MET A 218 6.39 -9.44 14.69
C MET A 218 5.88 -8.81 13.38
N LEU A 219 4.89 -7.95 13.51
CA LEU A 219 4.34 -7.22 12.37
C LEU A 219 5.42 -6.34 11.71
N GLU A 220 5.69 -6.61 10.46
CA GLU A 220 6.63 -5.83 9.67
C GLU A 220 6.11 -4.42 9.39
N SER A 221 7.01 -3.46 9.16
CA SER A 221 6.68 -2.06 8.89
C SER A 221 5.65 -1.89 7.75
N ARG A 222 5.68 -2.72 6.73
CA ARG A 222 4.69 -2.71 5.63
C ARG A 222 3.26 -3.02 6.10
N ILE A 223 3.09 -3.88 7.13
CA ILE A 223 1.77 -4.21 7.70
C ILE A 223 1.31 -3.06 8.59
N THR A 224 2.19 -2.57 9.48
CA THR A 224 1.85 -1.45 10.38
C THR A 224 1.57 -0.16 9.60
N ALA A 225 2.23 0.08 8.46
CA ALA A 225 1.91 1.17 7.54
C ALA A 225 0.50 1.04 6.94
N ARG A 226 0.11 -0.19 6.54
CA ARG A 226 -1.25 -0.44 6.05
C ARG A 226 -2.30 -0.30 7.16
N MET A 227 -1.97 -0.71 8.40
CA MET A 227 -2.82 -0.47 9.57
C MET A 227 -2.99 1.03 9.82
N SER A 228 -1.89 1.80 9.81
CA SER A 228 -1.95 3.26 9.96
C SER A 228 -2.81 3.91 8.88
N LYS A 229 -2.69 3.45 7.64
CA LYS A 229 -3.55 3.86 6.52
C LYS A 229 -5.03 3.50 6.75
N GLY A 230 -5.31 2.36 7.38
CA GLY A 230 -6.65 1.93 7.80
C GLY A 230 -7.21 2.73 8.99
N GLY A 231 -6.45 3.65 9.58
CA GLY A 231 -6.88 4.45 10.74
C GLY A 231 -6.53 3.85 12.09
N TYR A 232 -5.80 2.72 12.12
CA TYR A 232 -5.34 2.11 13.36
C TYR A 232 -4.15 2.83 13.96
N VAL A 233 -4.09 2.86 15.28
CA VAL A 233 -2.91 3.28 16.07
C VAL A 233 -2.20 2.02 16.53
N TYR A 234 -1.05 1.73 15.96
CA TYR A 234 -0.25 0.56 16.33
C TYR A 234 0.81 0.93 17.37
N ASN A 235 0.89 0.13 18.43
CA ASN A 235 1.90 0.23 19.48
C ASN A 235 2.43 -1.16 19.86
N THR A 236 3.61 -1.20 20.50
CA THR A 236 4.12 -2.41 21.13
C THR A 236 3.87 -2.37 22.64
N LEU A 237 3.66 -3.54 23.25
CA LEU A 237 3.36 -3.69 24.67
C LEU A 237 4.23 -4.76 25.30
N ASN A 238 5.06 -4.41 26.26
CA ASN A 238 5.76 -5.36 27.12
C ASN A 238 4.99 -5.51 28.45
N LEU A 239 4.25 -6.62 28.60
CA LEU A 239 3.45 -6.87 29.80
C LEU A 239 4.31 -7.17 31.02
N ILE A 240 5.51 -7.73 30.85
CA ILE A 240 6.46 -7.98 31.98
C ILE A 240 6.84 -6.65 32.64
N GLU A 241 7.00 -5.60 31.85
CA GLU A 241 7.38 -4.28 32.35
C GLU A 241 6.19 -3.46 32.84
N LYS A 242 5.07 -3.49 32.11
CA LYS A 242 3.89 -2.66 32.41
C LYS A 242 2.89 -3.30 33.37
N GLY A 243 2.82 -4.63 33.39
CA GLY A 243 1.95 -5.41 34.27
C GLY A 243 0.47 -5.38 33.90
N THR A 244 0.03 -4.44 33.07
CA THR A 244 -1.39 -4.32 32.65
C THR A 244 -1.47 -3.85 31.18
N ILE A 245 -2.52 -4.30 30.48
CA ILE A 245 -2.88 -3.79 29.16
C ILE A 245 -3.46 -2.38 29.34
N PRO A 246 -3.03 -1.39 28.51
CA PRO A 246 -3.56 -0.04 28.56
C PRO A 246 -5.09 0.02 28.36
N GLU A 247 -5.76 0.97 29.01
CA GLU A 247 -7.22 1.11 28.94
C GLU A 247 -7.72 1.55 27.55
N ASP A 248 -6.84 2.11 26.73
CA ASP A 248 -7.13 2.53 25.35
C ASP A 248 -6.92 1.41 24.32
N ALA A 249 -6.57 0.19 24.75
CA ALA A 249 -6.40 -0.94 23.86
C ALA A 249 -7.75 -1.50 23.40
N ASP A 250 -7.96 -1.58 22.08
CA ASP A 250 -9.11 -2.24 21.48
C ASP A 250 -8.77 -3.68 21.08
N CYS A 251 -7.54 -3.92 20.59
CA CYS A 251 -7.06 -5.24 20.20
C CYS A 251 -5.64 -5.48 20.70
N VAL A 252 -5.35 -6.72 21.10
CA VAL A 252 -3.99 -7.19 21.43
C VAL A 252 -3.61 -8.34 20.50
N ILE A 253 -2.43 -8.22 19.88
CA ILE A 253 -1.84 -9.23 19.01
C ILE A 253 -0.73 -9.94 19.75
N VAL A 254 -0.75 -11.27 19.76
CA VAL A 254 0.33 -12.12 20.29
C VAL A 254 1.01 -12.80 19.11
N SER A 255 2.21 -12.33 18.73
CA SER A 255 2.92 -12.70 17.52
C SER A 255 3.87 -13.87 17.73
N SER A 256 3.30 -15.06 18.00
CA SER A 256 4.09 -16.31 18.09
C SER A 256 5.26 -16.23 19.08
N PRO A 257 5.03 -16.28 20.39
CA PRO A 257 6.08 -16.16 21.38
C PRO A 257 7.04 -17.35 21.30
N TYR A 258 8.35 -17.10 21.37
CA TYR A 258 9.38 -18.12 21.45
C TYR A 258 9.54 -18.62 22.91
N TYR A 259 9.55 -17.68 23.88
CA TYR A 259 9.50 -18.00 25.30
C TYR A 259 8.06 -17.93 25.81
N ASP A 260 7.76 -18.78 26.81
CA ASP A 260 6.41 -18.88 27.36
C ASP A 260 5.97 -17.61 28.11
N LEU A 261 4.72 -17.28 28.00
CA LEU A 261 4.09 -16.23 28.80
C LEU A 261 3.99 -16.67 30.26
N THR A 262 4.15 -15.73 31.16
CA THR A 262 3.89 -15.96 32.58
C THR A 262 2.40 -16.10 32.86
N LYS A 263 2.04 -16.71 34.02
CA LYS A 263 0.63 -16.83 34.41
C LYS A 263 -0.04 -15.48 34.61
N ASP A 264 0.70 -14.49 35.10
CA ASP A 264 0.17 -13.15 35.36
C ASP A 264 -0.17 -12.45 33.99
N GLU A 265 0.64 -12.64 32.97
CA GLU A 265 0.36 -12.13 31.63
C GLU A 265 -0.84 -12.83 30.99
N ILE A 266 -0.93 -14.14 31.13
CA ILE A 266 -2.11 -14.91 30.69
C ILE A 266 -3.38 -14.46 31.38
N ASP A 267 -3.33 -14.23 32.70
CA ASP A 267 -4.49 -13.76 33.47
C ASP A 267 -4.88 -12.33 33.03
N GLU A 268 -3.92 -11.49 32.66
CA GLU A 268 -4.19 -10.16 32.12
C GLU A 268 -4.83 -10.21 30.72
N LEU A 269 -4.35 -11.09 29.80
CA LEU A 269 -4.99 -11.32 28.50
C LEU A 269 -6.43 -11.84 28.66
N LYS A 270 -6.67 -12.76 29.60
CA LYS A 270 -8.03 -13.23 29.93
C LYS A 270 -8.91 -12.11 30.44
N ARG A 271 -8.36 -11.26 31.33
CA ARG A 271 -9.10 -10.11 31.91
C ARG A 271 -9.49 -9.14 30.77
N PHE A 272 -8.57 -8.86 29.86
CA PHE A 272 -8.77 -7.98 28.69
C PHE A 272 -9.89 -8.53 27.79
N SER A 273 -9.79 -9.80 27.37
CA SER A 273 -10.83 -10.43 26.55
C SER A 273 -12.19 -10.48 27.27
N ALA A 274 -12.20 -10.73 28.57
CA ALA A 274 -13.44 -10.75 29.38
C ALA A 274 -14.06 -9.35 29.55
N ALA A 275 -13.29 -8.29 29.34
CA ALA A 275 -13.77 -6.91 29.31
C ALA A 275 -14.26 -6.44 27.93
N GLY A 276 -14.21 -7.32 26.93
CA GLY A 276 -14.64 -7.02 25.55
C GLY A 276 -13.49 -6.68 24.62
N GLY A 277 -12.24 -6.75 25.06
CA GLY A 277 -11.07 -6.50 24.19
C GLY A 277 -10.77 -7.68 23.28
N ASP A 278 -10.43 -7.41 22.04
CA ASP A 278 -10.20 -8.40 20.99
C ASP A 278 -8.79 -8.95 20.97
N LEU A 279 -8.63 -10.19 20.54
CA LEU A 279 -7.33 -10.85 20.47
C LEU A 279 -7.05 -11.45 19.09
N ILE A 280 -5.80 -11.30 18.63
CA ILE A 280 -5.27 -12.06 17.49
C ILE A 280 -4.08 -12.87 17.97
N LEU A 281 -4.21 -14.19 17.96
CA LEU A 281 -3.24 -15.13 18.51
C LEU A 281 -2.56 -15.91 17.38
N PHE A 282 -1.29 -15.63 17.13
CA PHE A 282 -0.46 -16.45 16.26
C PHE A 282 0.13 -17.60 17.08
N MET A 283 -0.02 -18.81 16.58
CA MET A 283 0.46 -20.00 17.26
C MET A 283 1.99 -20.00 17.38
N SER A 284 2.48 -20.42 18.54
CA SER A 284 3.91 -20.69 18.75
C SER A 284 4.38 -21.87 17.92
N MET A 285 5.68 -21.89 17.56
CA MET A 285 6.27 -23.07 16.91
C MET A 285 6.22 -24.29 17.81
N PRO A 286 5.88 -25.47 17.27
CA PRO A 286 6.01 -26.70 18.04
C PRO A 286 7.47 -26.95 18.41
N SER A 287 7.71 -27.55 19.56
CA SER A 287 9.04 -27.96 19.99
C SER A 287 9.63 -29.00 19.02
N SER A 288 10.94 -28.94 18.77
CA SER A 288 11.66 -29.98 18.06
C SER A 288 11.66 -31.35 18.77
N ASP A 289 11.43 -31.35 20.08
CA ASP A 289 11.18 -32.54 20.90
C ASP A 289 9.66 -32.76 20.91
N PHE A 290 9.18 -33.68 20.12
CA PHE A 290 7.78 -33.99 19.82
C PHE A 290 6.80 -34.08 21.03
N TYR A 291 7.28 -33.91 22.26
CA TYR A 291 6.48 -34.14 23.47
C TYR A 291 6.29 -32.92 24.38
N ASN A 292 7.07 -31.85 24.21
CA ASN A 292 6.98 -30.69 25.08
C ASN A 292 6.89 -29.40 24.28
N SER A 293 5.78 -28.71 24.40
CA SER A 293 5.72 -27.33 23.94
C SER A 293 6.70 -26.45 24.72
N MET A 294 7.34 -25.50 24.05
CA MET A 294 8.16 -24.50 24.74
C MET A 294 7.31 -23.40 25.40
N THR A 295 6.02 -23.36 25.09
CA THR A 295 5.07 -22.33 25.53
C THR A 295 3.82 -22.95 26.19
N PRO A 296 3.97 -23.76 27.27
CA PRO A 296 2.84 -24.50 27.85
C PRO A 296 1.75 -23.63 28.47
N ASN A 297 2.07 -22.44 29.02
CA ASN A 297 1.04 -21.53 29.54
C ASN A 297 0.26 -20.88 28.40
N TYR A 298 0.96 -20.47 27.35
CA TYR A 298 0.33 -19.89 26.15
C TYR A 298 -0.54 -20.92 25.43
N ASP A 299 -0.07 -22.15 25.28
CA ASP A 299 -0.84 -23.24 24.68
C ASP A 299 -2.12 -23.51 25.47
N ALA A 300 -2.01 -23.67 26.79
CA ALA A 300 -3.17 -23.87 27.65
C ALA A 300 -4.15 -22.69 27.62
N PHE A 301 -3.65 -21.46 27.38
CA PHE A 301 -4.50 -20.30 27.18
C PHE A 301 -5.26 -20.38 25.86
N VAL A 302 -4.58 -20.69 24.76
CA VAL A 302 -5.22 -20.85 23.45
C VAL A 302 -6.28 -21.96 23.46
N GLU A 303 -6.03 -23.07 24.14
CA GLU A 303 -7.00 -24.17 24.27
C GLU A 303 -8.28 -23.76 25.00
N THR A 304 -8.25 -22.69 25.84
CA THR A 304 -9.49 -22.18 26.48
C THR A 304 -10.50 -21.66 25.46
N TYR A 305 -10.07 -21.34 24.26
CA TYR A 305 -10.93 -20.89 23.15
C TYR A 305 -11.57 -22.05 22.37
N GLY A 306 -11.51 -23.28 22.86
CA GLY A 306 -12.20 -24.42 22.23
C GLY A 306 -11.45 -25.04 21.06
N VAL A 307 -10.14 -24.99 21.09
CA VAL A 307 -9.26 -25.70 20.17
C VAL A 307 -8.47 -26.76 20.92
N GLU A 308 -8.09 -27.82 20.22
CA GLU A 308 -7.18 -28.88 20.72
C GLU A 308 -5.88 -28.80 19.91
N LEU A 309 -4.80 -28.46 20.61
CA LEU A 309 -3.50 -28.23 19.99
C LEU A 309 -2.72 -29.55 19.81
N VAL A 310 -2.03 -29.67 18.70
CA VAL A 310 -1.06 -30.72 18.44
C VAL A 310 0.33 -30.10 18.40
N ASN A 311 1.27 -30.68 19.15
CA ASN A 311 2.66 -30.17 19.13
C ASN A 311 3.42 -30.67 17.89
N ASP A 312 2.90 -30.35 16.71
CA ASP A 312 3.44 -30.80 15.43
C ASP A 312 3.08 -29.82 14.30
N VAL A 313 3.82 -29.91 13.21
CA VAL A 313 3.66 -29.08 12.00
C VAL A 313 2.89 -29.84 10.93
N LEU A 314 2.06 -29.15 10.19
CA LEU A 314 1.27 -29.69 9.09
C LEU A 314 2.06 -29.75 7.78
N TYR A 315 1.89 -30.84 7.04
CA TYR A 315 2.49 -31.11 5.74
C TYR A 315 1.44 -31.54 4.72
N GLY A 316 1.42 -30.87 3.57
CA GLY A 316 0.60 -31.29 2.43
C GLY A 316 1.29 -32.40 1.64
N THR A 317 0.55 -33.45 1.30
CA THR A 317 1.09 -34.60 0.57
C THR A 317 0.84 -34.56 -0.93
N VAL A 318 -0.07 -33.71 -1.38
CA VAL A 318 -0.38 -33.52 -2.81
C VAL A 318 -0.01 -32.10 -3.28
N ALA A 319 0.37 -32.01 -4.55
CA ALA A 319 0.88 -30.75 -5.11
C ALA A 319 -0.13 -29.62 -5.13
N THR A 320 -1.43 -29.91 -5.04
CA THR A 320 -2.51 -28.91 -4.99
C THR A 320 -2.66 -28.25 -3.63
N ASP A 321 -2.14 -28.88 -2.58
CA ASP A 321 -2.28 -28.40 -1.20
C ASP A 321 -1.16 -27.43 -0.80
N VAL A 322 -0.09 -27.38 -1.59
CA VAL A 322 1.15 -26.68 -1.26
C VAL A 322 1.60 -25.76 -2.39
N ILE A 323 2.40 -24.75 -2.04
CA ILE A 323 2.99 -23.87 -3.05
C ILE A 323 4.31 -24.46 -3.56
N GLN A 324 4.48 -24.56 -4.87
CA GLN A 324 5.75 -24.91 -5.54
C GLN A 324 6.42 -26.19 -5.01
N GLY A 325 5.63 -27.13 -4.46
CA GLY A 325 6.14 -28.40 -3.92
C GLY A 325 6.77 -28.27 -2.52
N GLN A 326 6.63 -27.14 -1.84
CA GLN A 326 7.08 -26.95 -0.46
C GLN A 326 6.00 -27.48 0.49
N GLN A 327 6.23 -28.67 1.02
CA GLN A 327 5.21 -29.43 1.78
C GLN A 327 4.72 -28.73 3.05
N SER A 328 5.53 -27.88 3.68
CA SER A 328 5.15 -27.14 4.88
C SER A 328 4.48 -25.78 4.60
N ILE A 329 4.29 -25.40 3.34
CA ILE A 329 3.59 -24.15 2.98
C ILE A 329 2.25 -24.49 2.31
N LEU A 330 1.20 -24.42 3.11
CA LEU A 330 -0.12 -24.92 2.76
C LEU A 330 -0.99 -23.82 2.17
N TRP A 331 -1.81 -24.17 1.16
CA TRP A 331 -2.95 -23.36 0.76
C TRP A 331 -4.10 -23.52 1.76
N GLY A 332 -4.61 -22.40 2.25
CA GLY A 332 -5.80 -22.39 3.10
C GLY A 332 -7.07 -22.57 2.27
N ILE A 333 -7.95 -23.48 2.70
CA ILE A 333 -9.28 -23.67 2.12
C ILE A 333 -10.28 -22.81 2.92
N PRO A 334 -10.80 -21.71 2.34
CA PRO A 334 -11.72 -20.84 3.05
C PRO A 334 -13.03 -21.58 3.36
N GLN A 335 -13.51 -21.46 4.58
CA GLN A 335 -14.84 -21.92 4.99
C GLN A 335 -15.85 -20.77 4.76
N TYR A 336 -17.10 -21.10 4.57
CA TYR A 336 -18.14 -20.09 4.38
C TYR A 336 -18.39 -19.34 5.70
N HIS A 337 -17.89 -18.12 5.80
CA HIS A 337 -18.03 -17.25 6.96
C HIS A 337 -17.91 -15.78 6.52
N ASP A 338 -18.53 -14.84 7.24
CA ASP A 338 -18.51 -13.42 6.89
C ASP A 338 -17.06 -12.91 6.78
N TYR A 339 -16.20 -13.25 7.71
CA TYR A 339 -14.78 -12.89 7.69
C TYR A 339 -14.00 -13.38 6.45
N THR A 340 -14.32 -14.55 5.93
CA THR A 340 -13.67 -15.08 4.71
C THR A 340 -14.27 -14.51 3.43
N MET A 341 -15.54 -14.09 3.48
CA MET A 341 -16.22 -13.46 2.34
C MET A 341 -15.78 -12.01 2.09
N LEU A 342 -15.12 -11.37 3.07
CA LEU A 342 -14.48 -10.05 2.88
C LEU A 342 -13.34 -10.10 1.85
N MET A 343 -12.80 -11.30 1.62
CA MET A 343 -11.73 -11.50 0.64
C MET A 343 -12.24 -11.54 -0.80
N SER A 344 -11.50 -10.96 -1.72
CA SER A 344 -11.81 -11.09 -3.14
C SER A 344 -11.76 -12.55 -3.59
N SER A 345 -12.74 -13.02 -4.33
CA SER A 345 -13.02 -14.42 -4.68
C SER A 345 -11.89 -15.20 -5.42
N ASN A 346 -10.77 -14.56 -5.73
CA ASN A 346 -9.67 -15.14 -6.51
C ASN A 346 -8.34 -15.17 -5.76
N ARG A 347 -8.32 -14.93 -4.44
CA ARG A 347 -7.08 -14.89 -3.65
C ARG A 347 -7.10 -15.96 -2.58
N ASN A 348 -6.08 -16.82 -2.60
CA ASN A 348 -5.88 -17.86 -1.63
C ASN A 348 -4.78 -17.47 -0.63
N THR A 349 -5.01 -17.72 0.63
CA THR A 349 -4.05 -17.49 1.72
C THR A 349 -3.05 -18.64 1.82
N LEU A 350 -1.83 -18.35 2.26
CA LEU A 350 -0.76 -19.32 2.52
C LEU A 350 -0.46 -19.42 4.01
N PHE A 351 -0.27 -20.63 4.48
CA PHE A 351 0.07 -20.92 5.87
C PHE A 351 1.38 -21.71 5.95
N PRO A 352 2.53 -21.01 6.05
CA PRO A 352 3.82 -21.68 6.19
C PRO A 352 4.01 -22.21 7.62
N ASP A 353 4.58 -23.40 7.70
CA ASP A 353 4.93 -24.07 8.95
C ASP A 353 3.80 -24.03 10.00
N ALA A 354 2.58 -24.30 9.53
CA ALA A 354 1.39 -24.23 10.35
C ALA A 354 1.39 -25.30 11.44
N ARG A 355 1.21 -24.88 12.69
CA ARG A 355 1.02 -25.79 13.82
C ARG A 355 -0.35 -26.46 13.72
N ALA A 356 -0.40 -27.77 13.95
CA ALA A 356 -1.61 -28.54 13.87
C ALA A 356 -2.56 -28.24 15.05
N TYR A 357 -3.83 -27.97 14.76
CA TYR A 357 -4.89 -27.95 15.75
C TYR A 357 -6.25 -28.29 15.13
N VAL A 358 -7.15 -28.76 15.96
CA VAL A 358 -8.54 -29.04 15.58
C VAL A 358 -9.49 -28.20 16.43
N VAL A 359 -10.59 -27.76 15.84
CA VAL A 359 -11.65 -27.06 16.58
C VAL A 359 -12.47 -28.10 17.32
N SER A 360 -12.59 -27.97 18.64
CA SER A 360 -13.35 -28.88 19.50
C SER A 360 -14.85 -28.78 19.21
N LYS A 361 -15.50 -29.94 19.11
CA LYS A 361 -16.96 -30.00 18.96
C LYS A 361 -17.72 -29.64 20.24
N GLN A 362 -17.05 -29.49 21.37
CA GLN A 362 -17.62 -29.12 22.65
C GLN A 362 -17.21 -27.69 22.97
N ASN A 363 -18.21 -26.88 23.36
CA ASN A 363 -17.96 -25.51 23.81
C ASN A 363 -17.06 -25.57 25.05
N SER A 364 -15.81 -25.18 24.91
CA SER A 364 -14.85 -25.08 26.02
C SER A 364 -14.90 -23.66 26.57
N GLY A 365 -15.02 -23.55 27.91
CA GLY A 365 -15.01 -22.22 28.54
C GLY A 365 -16.19 -21.28 28.19
N GLY A 366 -17.14 -21.71 27.35
CA GLY A 366 -18.28 -20.90 26.88
C GLY A 366 -17.99 -20.15 25.58
N PHE A 367 -16.88 -20.47 24.92
CA PHE A 367 -16.59 -20.00 23.55
C PHE A 367 -17.20 -20.94 22.51
N VAL A 368 -17.70 -20.34 21.44
CA VAL A 368 -18.07 -21.02 20.19
C VAL A 368 -16.97 -20.71 19.20
N THR A 369 -16.32 -21.76 18.67
CA THR A 369 -15.18 -21.60 17.78
C THR A 369 -15.50 -22.17 16.41
N GLU A 370 -15.28 -21.36 15.39
CA GLU A 370 -15.56 -21.68 13.98
C GLU A 370 -14.27 -21.59 13.16
N THR A 371 -14.07 -22.59 12.31
CA THR A 371 -12.92 -22.61 11.39
C THR A 371 -13.16 -21.61 10.25
N LEU A 372 -12.24 -20.68 10.06
CA LEU A 372 -12.24 -19.73 8.95
C LEU A 372 -11.49 -20.30 7.72
N TYR A 373 -10.35 -20.92 7.97
CA TYR A 373 -9.56 -21.63 6.97
C TYR A 373 -9.21 -23.03 7.47
N SER A 374 -9.42 -24.04 6.64
CA SER A 374 -9.01 -25.40 6.92
C SER A 374 -7.84 -25.84 6.04
N ALA A 375 -7.06 -26.80 6.51
CA ALA A 375 -6.15 -27.56 5.66
C ALA A 375 -6.95 -28.56 4.79
N SER A 376 -6.31 -29.08 3.74
CA SER A 376 -6.87 -30.15 2.90
C SER A 376 -6.99 -31.46 3.71
N GLU A 377 -7.91 -32.33 3.31
CA GLU A 377 -8.06 -33.70 3.86
C GLU A 377 -6.82 -34.57 3.62
N THR A 378 -5.96 -34.17 2.67
CA THR A 378 -4.69 -34.83 2.35
C THR A 378 -3.49 -34.22 3.07
N THR A 379 -3.76 -33.39 4.11
CA THR A 379 -2.74 -32.80 4.97
C THR A 379 -2.60 -33.63 6.25
N TYR A 380 -1.36 -33.94 6.62
CA TYR A 380 -0.99 -34.73 7.77
C TYR A 380 0.01 -33.97 8.64
N THR A 381 0.12 -34.36 9.92
CA THR A 381 1.22 -33.88 10.74
C THR A 381 2.52 -34.57 10.33
N TYR A 382 3.66 -33.96 10.63
CA TYR A 382 4.97 -34.57 10.38
C TYR A 382 5.10 -35.94 11.06
N THR A 383 4.62 -36.06 12.29
CA THR A 383 4.61 -37.32 13.05
C THR A 383 3.76 -38.37 12.38
N GLN A 384 2.56 -38.07 11.88
CA GLN A 384 1.72 -39.02 11.12
C GLN A 384 2.45 -39.57 9.91
N LEU A 385 3.09 -38.68 9.13
CA LEU A 385 3.89 -39.11 7.96
C LEU A 385 5.07 -40.00 8.37
N GLY A 386 5.73 -39.67 9.50
CA GLY A 386 6.82 -40.47 10.04
C GLY A 386 6.37 -41.87 10.51
N ILE A 387 5.15 -41.97 11.09
CA ILE A 387 4.58 -43.28 11.48
C ILE A 387 4.23 -44.11 10.24
N GLU A 388 3.59 -43.52 9.22
CA GLU A 388 3.26 -44.20 7.98
C GLU A 388 4.52 -44.68 7.25
N ALA A 389 5.61 -43.91 7.27
CA ALA A 389 6.91 -44.27 6.71
C ALA A 389 7.71 -45.24 7.60
N GLN A 390 7.17 -45.64 8.76
CA GLN A 390 7.85 -46.52 9.73
C GLN A 390 9.18 -45.94 10.29
N VAL A 391 9.32 -44.62 10.28
CA VAL A 391 10.48 -43.91 10.85
C VAL A 391 10.21 -43.55 12.31
N ILE A 392 8.96 -43.31 12.68
CA ILE A 392 8.49 -43.04 14.04
C ILE A 392 7.62 -44.22 14.45
N THR A 393 7.97 -44.90 15.55
CA THR A 393 7.29 -46.13 16.02
C THR A 393 6.81 -46.00 17.48
N GLU A 394 7.17 -44.94 18.15
CA GLU A 394 6.94 -44.77 19.59
C GLU A 394 5.58 -44.11 19.92
N ILE A 395 4.91 -43.49 18.94
CA ILE A 395 3.64 -42.82 19.12
C ILE A 395 2.53 -43.58 18.41
N PRO A 396 1.46 -43.99 19.09
CA PRO A 396 0.28 -44.55 18.45
C PRO A 396 -0.43 -43.49 17.58
N LEU A 397 -0.81 -43.87 16.35
CA LEU A 397 -1.51 -42.98 15.42
C LEU A 397 -2.85 -42.50 16.01
N GLU A 398 -3.48 -43.30 16.87
CA GLU A 398 -4.75 -43.01 17.54
C GLU A 398 -4.65 -41.88 18.56
N ASP A 399 -3.46 -41.55 19.03
CA ASP A 399 -3.20 -40.46 19.99
C ASP A 399 -3.09 -39.09 19.26
N ILE A 400 -3.06 -39.06 17.92
CA ILE A 400 -3.00 -37.82 17.16
C ILE A 400 -4.40 -37.48 16.63
N PRO A 401 -4.95 -36.31 16.96
CA PRO A 401 -6.27 -35.90 16.46
C PRO A 401 -6.37 -36.02 14.95
N ALA A 402 -7.45 -36.64 14.49
CA ALA A 402 -7.72 -36.73 13.06
C ALA A 402 -8.22 -35.39 12.50
N GLY A 403 -7.73 -34.99 11.34
CA GLY A 403 -8.22 -33.80 10.64
C GLY A 403 -9.72 -33.84 10.29
N PRO A 404 -10.24 -32.81 9.66
CA PRO A 404 -9.50 -31.71 9.05
C PRO A 404 -8.93 -30.71 10.07
N TYR A 405 -7.67 -30.34 9.88
CA TYR A 405 -7.00 -29.36 10.73
C TYR A 405 -7.44 -27.94 10.37
N SER A 406 -7.57 -27.10 11.39
CA SER A 406 -7.84 -25.69 11.20
C SER A 406 -6.55 -24.90 11.01
N LEU A 407 -6.56 -23.92 10.09
CA LEU A 407 -5.44 -23.02 9.81
C LEU A 407 -5.70 -21.61 10.35
N ALA A 408 -6.96 -21.20 10.39
CA ALA A 408 -7.42 -20.01 11.08
C ALA A 408 -8.82 -20.28 11.66
N ALA A 409 -9.08 -19.77 12.86
CA ALA A 409 -10.35 -19.93 13.55
C ALA A 409 -10.75 -18.63 14.27
N LEU A 410 -12.07 -18.40 14.38
CA LEU A 410 -12.69 -17.35 15.18
C LEU A 410 -13.35 -17.98 16.40
N ALA A 411 -13.03 -17.49 17.58
CA ALA A 411 -13.70 -17.85 18.83
C ALA A 411 -14.50 -16.65 19.35
N THR A 412 -15.79 -16.86 19.58
CA THR A 412 -16.72 -15.85 20.10
C THR A 412 -17.42 -16.37 21.36
N ALA A 413 -17.81 -15.47 22.23
CA ALA A 413 -18.61 -15.80 23.44
C ALA A 413 -19.79 -14.80 23.58
N PRO A 414 -20.77 -14.85 22.67
CA PRO A 414 -21.81 -13.82 22.54
C PRO A 414 -22.65 -13.65 23.81
N ASP A 415 -22.85 -14.73 24.60
CA ASP A 415 -23.61 -14.69 25.83
C ASP A 415 -22.87 -14.01 27.00
N LYS A 416 -21.54 -13.82 26.86
CA LYS A 416 -20.69 -13.26 27.92
C LYS A 416 -20.21 -11.83 27.64
N GLY A 417 -20.36 -11.35 26.40
CA GLY A 417 -19.82 -10.05 25.99
C GLY A 417 -18.29 -9.99 26.05
N TYR A 418 -17.63 -11.13 25.85
CA TYR A 418 -16.18 -11.18 25.67
C TYR A 418 -15.80 -10.68 24.27
N GLY A 419 -14.59 -10.16 24.14
CA GLY A 419 -14.04 -9.82 22.84
C GLY A 419 -13.88 -11.05 21.93
N GLU A 420 -13.79 -10.81 20.67
CA GLU A 420 -13.52 -11.83 19.66
C GLU A 420 -12.06 -12.26 19.68
N THR A 421 -11.80 -13.51 19.34
CA THR A 421 -10.42 -14.03 19.30
C THR A 421 -10.18 -14.76 17.99
N ILE A 422 -9.21 -14.28 17.22
CA ILE A 422 -8.72 -14.97 16.03
C ILE A 422 -7.48 -15.78 16.37
N ILE A 423 -7.46 -17.05 15.95
CA ILE A 423 -6.33 -17.96 16.13
C ILE A 423 -5.77 -18.31 14.75
N ILE A 424 -4.49 -18.03 14.51
CA ILE A 424 -3.79 -18.27 13.25
C ILE A 424 -2.72 -19.34 13.48
N ALA A 425 -2.80 -20.44 12.73
CA ALA A 425 -1.92 -21.62 12.88
C ALA A 425 -0.44 -21.34 12.57
N SER A 426 -0.16 -20.37 11.72
CA SER A 426 1.18 -20.14 11.17
C SER A 426 1.85 -18.93 11.82
N PRO A 427 3.04 -19.09 12.41
CA PRO A 427 3.83 -17.97 12.92
C PRO A 427 4.31 -17.02 11.83
N PHE A 428 4.53 -17.53 10.60
CA PHE A 428 5.05 -16.76 9.48
C PHE A 428 3.97 -16.29 8.49
N PHE A 429 2.70 -16.26 8.92
CA PHE A 429 1.56 -15.91 8.07
C PHE A 429 1.72 -14.55 7.37
N LEU A 430 2.24 -13.55 8.07
CA LEU A 430 2.42 -12.18 7.56
C LEU A 430 3.85 -11.90 7.04
N TYR A 431 4.73 -12.91 7.00
CA TYR A 431 6.09 -12.72 6.49
C TYR A 431 6.07 -12.26 5.01
N GLU A 432 6.88 -11.24 4.66
CA GLU A 432 6.86 -10.58 3.35
C GLU A 432 6.98 -11.55 2.17
N GLY A 433 7.88 -12.53 2.28
CA GLY A 433 8.10 -13.52 1.23
C GLY A 433 6.86 -14.38 0.96
N ILE A 434 6.12 -14.74 2.00
CA ILE A 434 4.89 -15.54 1.94
C ILE A 434 3.73 -14.69 1.39
N ASP A 435 3.54 -13.51 1.94
CA ASP A 435 2.49 -12.61 1.52
C ASP A 435 2.65 -12.18 0.05
N SER A 436 3.89 -11.94 -0.38
CA SER A 436 4.19 -11.68 -1.79
C SER A 436 3.89 -12.88 -2.70
N ALA A 437 4.14 -14.11 -2.23
CA ALA A 437 3.87 -15.32 -2.98
C ALA A 437 2.37 -15.58 -3.20
N CYS A 438 1.51 -15.10 -2.32
CA CYS A 438 0.05 -15.13 -2.46
C CYS A 438 -0.58 -13.78 -2.88
N ALA A 439 0.20 -12.91 -3.50
CA ALA A 439 -0.25 -11.60 -3.99
C ALA A 439 -0.93 -10.74 -2.91
N SER A 440 -0.35 -10.71 -1.72
CA SER A 440 -0.80 -9.98 -0.52
C SER A 440 -2.13 -10.48 0.08
N ALA A 441 -2.55 -11.71 -0.24
CA ALA A 441 -3.80 -12.26 0.30
C ALA A 441 -3.78 -12.41 1.82
N ASN A 442 -2.62 -12.77 2.41
CA ASN A 442 -2.50 -12.93 3.85
C ASN A 442 -2.69 -11.61 4.60
N SER A 443 -2.01 -10.57 4.14
CA SER A 443 -2.16 -9.23 4.73
C SER A 443 -3.52 -8.61 4.46
N GLU A 444 -4.18 -8.90 3.31
CA GLU A 444 -5.57 -8.52 3.08
C GLU A 444 -6.51 -9.18 4.08
N PHE A 445 -6.38 -10.50 4.29
CA PHE A 445 -7.20 -11.22 5.26
C PHE A 445 -6.99 -10.66 6.68
N PHE A 446 -5.74 -10.47 7.10
CA PHE A 446 -5.43 -9.91 8.42
C PHE A 446 -6.08 -8.54 8.64
N LEU A 447 -5.97 -7.63 7.67
CA LEU A 447 -6.56 -6.29 7.77
C LEU A 447 -8.09 -6.31 7.69
N ALA A 448 -8.67 -7.20 6.88
CA ALA A 448 -10.11 -7.37 6.80
C ALA A 448 -10.70 -7.91 8.11
N VAL A 449 -10.03 -8.89 8.71
CA VAL A 449 -10.38 -9.43 10.03
C VAL A 449 -10.31 -8.34 11.10
N LEU A 450 -9.20 -7.59 11.14
CA LEU A 450 -9.02 -6.51 12.10
C LEU A 450 -10.09 -5.41 11.93
N GLY A 451 -10.48 -5.12 10.68
CA GLY A 451 -11.54 -4.16 10.37
C GLY A 451 -12.91 -4.60 10.87
N GLU A 452 -13.25 -5.88 10.69
CA GLU A 452 -14.52 -6.44 11.13
C GLU A 452 -14.59 -6.53 12.66
N MET A 453 -13.53 -7.01 13.31
CA MET A 453 -13.45 -7.11 14.77
C MET A 453 -13.66 -5.75 15.46
N LEU A 454 -13.06 -4.70 14.93
CA LEU A 454 -13.07 -3.36 15.51
C LEU A 454 -14.17 -2.44 14.94
N ASP A 455 -15.09 -2.98 14.14
CA ASP A 455 -16.18 -2.24 13.47
C ASP A 455 -15.67 -0.98 12.74
N VAL A 456 -14.48 -1.11 12.14
CA VAL A 456 -13.88 -0.02 11.38
C VAL A 456 -14.49 -0.01 10.00
N GLU A 457 -15.39 0.93 9.73
CA GLU A 457 -15.70 1.26 8.35
C GLU A 457 -14.37 1.67 7.67
N LEU A 458 -13.85 0.80 6.83
CA LEU A 458 -12.66 1.10 6.00
C LEU A 458 -12.99 2.36 5.20
N ASN A 459 -12.69 3.52 5.79
CA ASN A 459 -12.77 4.79 5.10
C ASN A 459 -12.08 4.63 3.76
N ALA A 460 -12.72 5.05 2.68
CA ALA A 460 -12.35 4.81 1.29
C ALA A 460 -10.82 4.70 1.11
N THR A 461 -10.32 3.49 1.06
CA THR A 461 -8.87 3.25 0.95
C THR A 461 -8.45 3.71 -0.43
N ILE A 462 -7.78 4.85 -0.49
CA ILE A 462 -7.20 5.34 -1.74
C ILE A 462 -6.14 4.33 -2.18
N PRO A 463 -6.32 3.70 -3.35
CA PRO A 463 -5.42 2.66 -3.79
C PRO A 463 -4.03 3.20 -4.13
N VAL A 464 -3.01 2.38 -3.91
CA VAL A 464 -1.65 2.66 -4.36
C VAL A 464 -1.62 2.91 -5.86
N LYS A 465 -0.97 3.97 -6.30
CA LYS A 465 -0.80 4.28 -7.71
C LYS A 465 0.45 3.58 -8.24
N SER A 466 0.26 2.43 -8.87
CA SER A 466 1.35 1.61 -9.41
C SER A 466 2.05 2.29 -10.60
N TYR A 467 3.38 2.17 -10.65
CA TYR A 467 4.19 2.56 -11.80
C TYR A 467 4.15 1.55 -12.94
N ALA A 468 3.60 0.37 -12.73
CA ALA A 468 3.45 -0.62 -13.78
C ALA A 468 2.59 -0.05 -14.92
N ALA A 469 3.13 -0.05 -16.13
CA ALA A 469 2.37 0.33 -17.30
C ALA A 469 1.27 -0.73 -17.54
N GLU A 470 0.02 -0.29 -17.57
CA GLU A 470 -1.03 -1.19 -18.03
C GLU A 470 -0.80 -1.51 -19.51
N PRO A 471 -0.95 -2.78 -19.92
CA PRO A 471 -0.88 -3.10 -21.34
C PRO A 471 -1.97 -2.30 -22.05
N VAL A 472 -1.56 -1.48 -23.00
CA VAL A 472 -2.49 -0.70 -23.83
C VAL A 472 -3.29 -1.69 -24.68
N VAL A 473 -4.46 -2.07 -24.20
CA VAL A 473 -5.40 -2.87 -24.96
C VAL A 473 -6.05 -1.96 -26.01
N VAL A 474 -5.43 -1.90 -27.18
CA VAL A 474 -6.02 -1.16 -28.31
C VAL A 474 -7.11 -2.02 -28.94
N PRO A 475 -8.39 -1.60 -28.92
CA PRO A 475 -9.45 -2.35 -29.58
C PRO A 475 -9.09 -2.58 -31.05
N THR A 476 -9.25 -3.80 -31.53
CA THR A 476 -8.92 -4.19 -32.91
C THR A 476 -9.53 -3.24 -33.95
N MET A 477 -10.71 -2.70 -33.67
CA MET A 477 -11.38 -1.72 -34.52
C MET A 477 -10.61 -0.40 -34.62
N MET A 478 -9.99 0.09 -33.54
CA MET A 478 -9.13 1.29 -33.56
C MET A 478 -7.85 1.05 -34.38
N ILE A 479 -7.24 -0.14 -34.27
CA ILE A 479 -6.04 -0.49 -35.06
C ILE A 479 -6.38 -0.42 -36.55
N ILE A 480 -7.54 -0.94 -36.97
CA ILE A 480 -7.99 -0.91 -38.36
C ILE A 480 -8.26 0.54 -38.81
N VAL A 481 -9.00 1.31 -38.00
CA VAL A 481 -9.32 2.72 -38.35
C VAL A 481 -8.07 3.57 -38.48
N PHE A 482 -7.15 3.52 -37.53
CA PHE A 482 -5.89 4.26 -37.58
C PHE A 482 -4.97 3.73 -38.70
N GLY A 483 -4.92 2.42 -38.93
CA GLY A 483 -4.21 1.81 -40.04
C GLY A 483 -4.69 2.34 -41.40
N VAL A 484 -5.99 2.33 -41.64
CA VAL A 484 -6.58 2.88 -42.85
C VAL A 484 -6.32 4.38 -42.97
N LEU A 485 -6.45 5.15 -41.89
CA LEU A 485 -6.21 6.59 -41.89
C LEU A 485 -4.76 6.93 -42.25
N PHE A 486 -3.79 6.32 -41.56
CA PHE A 486 -2.36 6.67 -41.75
C PHE A 486 -1.74 6.02 -42.97
N ILE A 487 -2.16 4.81 -43.36
CA ILE A 487 -1.53 4.08 -44.47
C ILE A 487 -2.20 4.44 -45.82
N LEU A 488 -3.50 4.72 -45.84
CA LEU A 488 -4.24 4.94 -47.07
C LEU A 488 -4.70 6.40 -47.24
N VAL A 489 -5.44 6.96 -46.26
CA VAL A 489 -6.10 8.28 -46.44
C VAL A 489 -5.12 9.41 -46.49
N ILE A 490 -4.19 9.48 -45.55
CA ILE A 490 -3.19 10.57 -45.49
C ILE A 490 -2.25 10.56 -46.69
N PRO A 491 -1.61 9.45 -47.10
CA PRO A 491 -0.78 9.41 -48.31
C PRO A 491 -1.56 9.75 -49.57
N LEU A 492 -2.80 9.27 -49.71
CA LEU A 492 -3.66 9.57 -50.88
C LEU A 492 -3.97 11.07 -50.95
N ALA A 493 -4.24 11.73 -49.84
CA ALA A 493 -4.47 13.16 -49.77
C ALA A 493 -3.22 13.96 -50.23
N PHE A 494 -2.02 13.52 -49.81
CA PHE A 494 -0.78 14.12 -50.28
C PHE A 494 -0.53 13.92 -51.77
N ILE A 495 -0.84 12.75 -52.32
CA ILE A 495 -0.72 12.46 -53.76
C ILE A 495 -1.69 13.35 -54.56
N ILE A 496 -2.97 13.44 -54.12
CA ILE A 496 -3.98 14.26 -54.80
C ILE A 496 -3.59 15.73 -54.77
N THR A 497 -3.15 16.24 -53.62
CA THR A 497 -2.66 17.63 -53.52
C THR A 497 -1.44 17.88 -54.38
N GLY A 498 -0.49 16.96 -54.44
CA GLY A 498 0.69 17.02 -55.28
C GLY A 498 0.36 17.05 -56.78
N ILE A 499 -0.55 16.18 -57.24
CA ILE A 499 -1.03 16.14 -58.61
C ILE A 499 -1.78 17.45 -58.97
N THR A 500 -2.67 17.91 -58.09
CA THR A 500 -3.44 19.14 -58.27
C THR A 500 -2.51 20.34 -58.41
N PHE A 501 -1.51 20.45 -57.54
CA PHE A 501 -0.50 21.51 -57.64
C PHE A 501 0.33 21.44 -58.92
N SER A 502 0.72 20.24 -59.35
CA SER A 502 1.44 20.00 -60.59
C SER A 502 0.64 20.43 -61.82
N VAL A 503 -0.66 20.10 -61.87
CA VAL A 503 -1.58 20.47 -62.96
C VAL A 503 -1.82 21.98 -62.99
N ILE A 504 -2.02 22.62 -61.87
CA ILE A 504 -2.19 24.08 -61.77
C ILE A 504 -0.91 24.82 -62.24
N ARG A 505 0.26 24.30 -61.86
CA ARG A 505 1.56 24.88 -62.29
C ARG A 505 1.84 24.71 -63.72
N ARG A 506 1.35 23.66 -64.43
CA ARG A 506 1.48 23.46 -65.87
C ARG A 506 0.53 24.34 -66.70
N LYS A 507 -0.59 24.81 -66.06
CA LYS A 507 -1.55 25.70 -66.75
C LYS A 507 -1.26 27.19 -66.58
N ARG A 508 -0.25 27.53 -65.76
CA ARG A 508 0.35 28.86 -65.68
C ARG A 508 1.66 28.91 -66.49
#